data_28fdf2d47be810b4148569afca983a11
#
_entry.id   28fdf2d47be810b4148569afca983a11
#
_cell.length_a   1.000
_cell.length_b   1.000
_cell.length_c   1.000
_cell.angle_alpha   90.00
_cell.angle_beta   90.00
_cell.angle_gamma   90.00
#
_symmetry.space_group_name_H-M   'P 1'
#
loop_
_entity.id
_entity.type
_entity.pdbx_description
1 polymer ?
#
loop_
_entity_poly.entity_id
_entity_poly.type
_entity_poly.pdbx_seq_one_letter_code
_entity_poly.pdbx_strand_id
1 'polypeptide(L)'
;PAFINLQQPYFEKFLYDAIRTEQAKGAPIQIRGKNRVDAMSTEADHSLLDISTPDGGYQIKADWIIACDGAGSPIRSMLGLDFEGRVFQDNFLIADVRMTAPFPTERWFWFEPHFKSGDSALLHKQPDDIWRIDFQLGWEIDREKELCPKNVRARVDAMLGPDIDYELVWTSIYTFQCRRMAKFRHENVIFAGDSAHQVSPFGARGANSGIQDVDNLCWKLKMVLDGSAPERLLDSYHTERAHGADENILNSTRSTDFITPKSDISKLFRNAVLSLSADHAFARPLVNSGRLSVPCVYDGSQLNTADALPDAPMRARPGAPCPDAPLGDGF
;
A
#
# COMPACT_ATOMS: atom_id res chain seq x y z
N PRO A 1 1.31 8.74 19.03
CA PRO A 1 1.33 7.38 18.54
C PRO A 1 1.90 7.35 17.12
N ALA A 2 2.69 6.31 16.79
CA ALA A 2 3.33 6.18 15.48
C ALA A 2 2.36 5.69 14.39
N PHE A 3 1.26 5.05 14.77
CA PHE A 3 0.26 4.49 13.86
C PHE A 3 -1.16 4.69 14.36
N ILE A 4 -2.05 4.87 13.40
CA ILE A 4 -3.49 4.68 13.58
C ILE A 4 -3.95 3.58 12.62
N ASN A 5 -4.92 2.78 13.06
CA ASN A 5 -5.63 1.87 12.17
C ASN A 5 -6.93 2.55 11.73
N LEU A 6 -7.11 2.68 10.43
CA LEU A 6 -8.33 3.20 9.82
C LEU A 6 -8.75 2.22 8.72
N GLN A 7 -9.95 1.68 8.84
CA GLN A 7 -10.51 0.81 7.81
C GLN A 7 -10.77 1.58 6.52
N GLN A 8 -10.50 0.95 5.39
CA GLN A 8 -10.65 1.55 4.05
C GLN A 8 -12.04 2.18 3.82
N PRO A 9 -13.17 1.56 4.20
CA PRO A 9 -14.49 2.17 4.01
C PRO A 9 -14.66 3.53 4.69
N TYR A 10 -14.05 3.73 5.86
CA TYR A 10 -14.09 5.04 6.53
C TYR A 10 -13.25 6.08 5.80
N PHE A 11 -12.06 5.69 5.34
CA PHE A 11 -11.22 6.58 4.55
C PHE A 11 -11.90 6.99 3.24
N GLU A 12 -12.48 6.03 2.53
CA GLU A 12 -13.25 6.30 1.30
C GLU A 12 -14.44 7.21 1.58
N LYS A 13 -15.16 6.97 2.69
CA LYS A 13 -16.27 7.84 3.10
C LYS A 13 -15.82 9.28 3.32
N PHE A 14 -14.73 9.52 4.02
CA PHE A 14 -14.21 10.87 4.23
C PHE A 14 -13.85 11.57 2.92
N LEU A 15 -13.21 10.86 1.98
CA LEU A 15 -12.91 11.40 0.66
C LEU A 15 -14.20 11.71 -0.12
N TYR A 16 -15.18 10.81 -0.05
CA TYR A 16 -16.46 10.99 -0.73
C TYR A 16 -17.23 12.19 -0.20
N ASP A 17 -17.27 12.36 1.13
CA ASP A 17 -17.91 13.51 1.78
C ASP A 17 -17.20 14.83 1.42
N ALA A 18 -15.87 14.82 1.34
CA ALA A 18 -15.09 15.98 0.89
C ALA A 18 -15.41 16.35 -0.57
N ILE A 19 -15.47 15.35 -1.47
CA ILE A 19 -15.84 15.58 -2.87
C ILE A 19 -17.24 16.18 -2.97
N ARG A 20 -18.22 15.66 -2.22
CA ARG A 20 -19.58 16.19 -2.18
C ARG A 20 -19.63 17.65 -1.71
N THR A 21 -18.80 17.96 -0.72
CA THR A 21 -18.66 19.34 -0.25
C THR A 21 -18.13 20.27 -1.32
N GLU A 22 -17.12 19.86 -2.08
CA GLU A 22 -16.57 20.66 -3.18
C GLU A 22 -17.55 20.77 -4.35
N GLN A 23 -18.26 19.69 -4.68
CA GLN A 23 -19.35 19.73 -5.69
C GLN A 23 -20.42 20.77 -5.32
N ALA A 24 -20.81 20.84 -4.04
CA ALA A 24 -21.79 21.83 -3.56
C ALA A 24 -21.31 23.28 -3.68
N LYS A 25 -19.98 23.49 -3.71
CA LYS A 25 -19.36 24.80 -3.98
C LYS A 25 -19.19 25.11 -5.47
N GLY A 26 -19.62 24.18 -6.36
CA GLY A 26 -19.54 24.33 -7.82
C GLY A 26 -18.30 23.74 -8.46
N ALA A 27 -17.51 22.93 -7.75
CA ALA A 27 -16.39 22.23 -8.36
C ALA A 27 -16.88 21.25 -9.44
N PRO A 28 -16.27 21.24 -10.65
CA PRO A 28 -16.71 20.41 -11.78
C PRO A 28 -16.22 18.95 -11.63
N ILE A 29 -16.48 18.33 -10.49
CA ILE A 29 -16.11 16.96 -10.19
C ILE A 29 -17.31 16.06 -10.45
N GLN A 30 -17.14 14.96 -11.17
CA GLN A 30 -18.16 13.95 -11.40
C GLN A 30 -17.68 12.58 -10.89
N ILE A 31 -18.53 11.90 -10.12
CA ILE A 31 -18.33 10.50 -9.73
C ILE A 31 -19.35 9.66 -10.48
N ARG A 32 -18.87 8.75 -11.33
CA ARG A 32 -19.69 7.88 -12.18
C ARG A 32 -19.51 6.43 -11.76
N GLY A 33 -20.40 5.96 -10.89
CA GLY A 33 -20.46 4.53 -10.52
C GLY A 33 -20.98 3.67 -11.67
N LYS A 34 -20.58 2.39 -11.70
CA LYS A 34 -20.96 1.41 -12.75
C LYS A 34 -20.57 1.83 -14.17
N ASN A 35 -19.50 2.62 -14.29
CA ASN A 35 -18.91 3.01 -15.58
C ASN A 35 -17.56 2.28 -15.69
N ARG A 36 -17.48 1.30 -16.59
CA ARG A 36 -16.28 0.51 -16.81
C ARG A 36 -15.58 0.96 -18.08
N VAL A 37 -14.28 1.17 -18.00
CA VAL A 37 -13.43 1.39 -19.18
C VAL A 37 -13.17 0.04 -19.84
N ASP A 38 -13.62 -0.15 -21.09
CA ASP A 38 -13.46 -1.38 -21.84
C ASP A 38 -12.35 -1.32 -22.86
N ALA A 39 -12.09 -0.13 -23.41
CA ALA A 39 -11.03 0.12 -24.36
C ALA A 39 -10.48 1.53 -24.23
N MET A 40 -9.28 1.73 -24.71
CA MET A 40 -8.61 3.02 -24.76
C MET A 40 -7.76 3.12 -26.03
N SER A 41 -7.76 4.31 -26.65
CA SER A 41 -6.77 4.71 -27.67
C SER A 41 -6.15 6.04 -27.29
N THR A 42 -4.86 6.19 -27.56
CA THR A 42 -4.11 7.43 -27.32
C THR A 42 -3.90 8.13 -28.66
N GLU A 43 -4.31 9.38 -28.73
CA GLU A 43 -4.11 10.29 -29.85
C GLU A 43 -2.99 11.31 -29.48
N ALA A 44 -2.65 12.19 -30.40
CA ALA A 44 -1.55 13.12 -30.20
C ALA A 44 -1.74 14.11 -29.05
N ASP A 45 -3.00 14.52 -28.78
CA ASP A 45 -3.35 15.56 -27.80
C ASP A 45 -4.36 15.09 -26.72
N HIS A 46 -4.87 13.85 -26.83
CA HIS A 46 -5.87 13.32 -25.90
C HIS A 46 -5.93 11.79 -25.97
N SER A 47 -6.67 11.21 -25.07
CA SER A 47 -7.07 9.80 -25.14
C SER A 47 -8.58 9.65 -25.26
N LEU A 48 -9.01 8.63 -25.99
CA LEU A 48 -10.42 8.21 -26.07
C LEU A 48 -10.62 6.96 -25.23
N LEU A 49 -11.66 6.98 -24.40
CA LEU A 49 -12.04 5.87 -23.55
C LEU A 49 -13.43 5.37 -23.95
N ASP A 50 -13.55 4.08 -24.24
CA ASP A 50 -14.84 3.42 -24.43
C ASP A 50 -15.36 2.98 -23.05
N ILE A 51 -16.55 3.45 -22.71
CA ILE A 51 -17.16 3.23 -21.40
C ILE A 51 -18.41 2.38 -21.57
N SER A 52 -18.54 1.30 -20.82
CA SER A 52 -19.78 0.53 -20.67
C SER A 52 -20.47 0.84 -19.36
N THR A 53 -21.79 0.88 -19.44
CA THR A 53 -22.69 1.03 -18.30
C THR A 53 -23.86 0.06 -18.43
N PRO A 54 -24.67 -0.18 -17.36
CA PRO A 54 -25.88 -0.99 -17.47
C PRO A 54 -26.89 -0.49 -18.52
N ASP A 55 -26.85 0.82 -18.84
CA ASP A 55 -27.81 1.47 -19.75
C ASP A 55 -27.27 1.64 -21.18
N GLY A 56 -26.05 1.16 -21.46
CA GLY A 56 -25.36 1.26 -22.75
C GLY A 56 -23.96 1.78 -22.66
N GLY A 57 -23.33 2.02 -23.83
CA GLY A 57 -21.96 2.50 -23.93
C GLY A 57 -21.88 3.96 -24.39
N TYR A 58 -20.75 4.62 -24.09
CA TYR A 58 -20.41 5.94 -24.60
C TYR A 58 -18.90 6.15 -24.60
N GLN A 59 -18.42 7.23 -25.23
CA GLN A 59 -17.01 7.57 -25.25
C GLN A 59 -16.72 8.82 -24.40
N ILE A 60 -15.53 8.83 -23.82
CA ILE A 60 -14.95 10.01 -23.16
C ILE A 60 -13.66 10.39 -23.89
N LYS A 61 -13.56 11.67 -24.25
CA LYS A 61 -12.30 12.30 -24.62
C LYS A 61 -11.67 12.88 -23.35
N ALA A 62 -10.43 12.49 -23.05
CA ALA A 62 -9.70 12.95 -21.88
C ALA A 62 -8.34 13.53 -22.27
N ASP A 63 -8.02 14.71 -21.79
CA ASP A 63 -6.71 15.32 -21.96
C ASP A 63 -5.65 14.59 -21.10
N TRP A 64 -6.06 14.15 -19.91
CA TRP A 64 -5.24 13.37 -19.00
C TRP A 64 -6.02 12.20 -18.40
N ILE A 65 -5.34 11.08 -18.23
CA ILE A 65 -5.85 9.89 -17.54
C ILE A 65 -4.95 9.58 -16.35
N ILE A 66 -5.54 9.49 -15.16
CA ILE A 66 -4.85 9.00 -13.96
C ILE A 66 -5.40 7.62 -13.65
N ALA A 67 -4.62 6.59 -13.99
CA ALA A 67 -5.01 5.20 -13.79
C ALA A 67 -4.75 4.80 -12.32
N CYS A 68 -5.83 4.68 -11.55
CA CYS A 68 -5.85 4.20 -10.17
C CYS A 68 -6.66 2.89 -10.06
N ASP A 69 -6.62 2.07 -11.10
CA ASP A 69 -7.46 0.89 -11.33
C ASP A 69 -6.89 -0.39 -10.71
N GLY A 70 -5.91 -0.24 -9.81
CA GLY A 70 -5.43 -1.28 -8.91
C GLY A 70 -4.44 -2.27 -9.53
N ALA A 71 -4.17 -3.33 -8.79
CA ALA A 71 -3.13 -4.33 -9.09
C ALA A 71 -3.30 -5.00 -10.46
N GLY A 72 -4.55 -5.29 -10.83
CA GLY A 72 -4.92 -5.90 -12.13
C GLY A 72 -5.19 -4.89 -13.25
N SER A 73 -4.72 -3.66 -13.13
CA SER A 73 -4.99 -2.52 -14.02
C SER A 73 -5.36 -2.89 -15.47
N PRO A 74 -6.62 -2.74 -15.87
CA PRO A 74 -7.02 -2.89 -17.27
C PRO A 74 -6.33 -1.86 -18.18
N ILE A 75 -6.16 -0.63 -17.73
CA ILE A 75 -5.49 0.45 -18.47
C ILE A 75 -4.04 0.06 -18.79
N ARG A 76 -3.31 -0.50 -17.82
CA ARG A 76 -1.94 -1.00 -18.05
C ARG A 76 -1.93 -2.09 -19.14
N SER A 77 -2.87 -3.02 -19.07
CA SER A 77 -3.00 -4.11 -20.06
C SER A 77 -3.37 -3.60 -21.45
N MET A 78 -4.26 -2.60 -21.54
CA MET A 78 -4.67 -1.98 -22.81
C MET A 78 -3.49 -1.28 -23.51
N LEU A 79 -2.54 -0.74 -22.74
CA LEU A 79 -1.32 -0.14 -23.25
C LEU A 79 -0.19 -1.16 -23.50
N GLY A 80 -0.41 -2.45 -23.26
CA GLY A 80 0.64 -3.48 -23.42
C GLY A 80 1.80 -3.34 -22.44
N LEU A 81 1.56 -2.73 -21.28
CA LEU A 81 2.56 -2.47 -20.25
C LEU A 81 2.55 -3.55 -19.17
N ASP A 82 3.70 -3.79 -18.57
CA ASP A 82 3.91 -4.84 -17.59
C ASP A 82 4.54 -4.33 -16.30
N PHE A 83 4.54 -5.21 -15.29
CA PHE A 83 5.28 -5.04 -14.05
C PHE A 83 6.64 -5.73 -14.11
N GLU A 84 7.63 -5.10 -13.50
CA GLU A 84 8.93 -5.68 -13.17
C GLU A 84 9.03 -5.96 -11.68
N GLY A 85 9.56 -7.13 -11.28
CA GLY A 85 9.76 -7.45 -9.87
C GLY A 85 9.42 -8.90 -9.51
N ARG A 86 9.08 -9.11 -8.23
CA ARG A 86 8.93 -10.43 -7.63
C ARG A 86 7.50 -10.69 -7.14
N VAL A 87 6.99 -11.88 -7.43
CA VAL A 87 5.82 -12.47 -6.76
C VAL A 87 6.33 -13.41 -5.68
N PHE A 88 5.87 -13.25 -4.44
CA PHE A 88 6.21 -14.15 -3.36
C PHE A 88 5.42 -15.44 -3.46
N GLN A 89 6.12 -16.56 -3.32
CA GLN A 89 5.49 -17.88 -3.30
C GLN A 89 4.91 -18.17 -1.91
N ASP A 90 3.93 -17.35 -1.53
CA ASP A 90 3.21 -17.51 -0.28
C ASP A 90 1.82 -16.87 -0.36
N ASN A 91 0.87 -17.48 0.34
CA ASN A 91 -0.48 -16.98 0.45
C ASN A 91 -0.79 -16.73 1.93
N PHE A 92 -1.62 -15.74 2.19
CA PHE A 92 -2.10 -15.42 3.53
C PHE A 92 -3.62 -15.38 3.54
N LEU A 93 -4.21 -16.14 4.44
CA LEU A 93 -5.62 -16.03 4.78
C LEU A 93 -5.79 -14.84 5.72
N ILE A 94 -6.60 -13.89 5.33
CA ILE A 94 -7.01 -12.77 6.15
C ILE A 94 -8.43 -13.02 6.64
N ALA A 95 -8.64 -12.96 7.95
CA ALA A 95 -9.95 -13.09 8.57
C ALA A 95 -10.20 -11.88 9.47
N ASP A 96 -11.24 -11.11 9.15
CA ASP A 96 -11.74 -10.06 10.05
C ASP A 96 -12.86 -10.68 10.90
N VAL A 97 -12.68 -10.63 12.20
CA VAL A 97 -13.64 -11.13 13.19
C VAL A 97 -14.09 -10.00 14.10
N ARG A 98 -15.37 -9.97 14.45
CA ARG A 98 -15.88 -9.09 15.49
C ARG A 98 -15.87 -9.85 16.79
N MET A 99 -15.14 -9.34 17.78
CA MET A 99 -15.06 -9.96 19.10
C MET A 99 -14.74 -8.93 20.18
N THR A 100 -15.24 -9.20 21.40
CA THR A 100 -14.76 -8.56 22.61
C THR A 100 -13.82 -9.53 23.30
N ALA A 101 -12.52 -9.24 23.25
CA ALA A 101 -11.50 -10.12 23.80
C ALA A 101 -10.55 -9.35 24.72
N PRO A 102 -9.98 -10.00 25.74
CA PRO A 102 -9.09 -9.37 26.73
C PRO A 102 -7.67 -9.14 26.18
N PHE A 103 -7.50 -9.05 24.86
CA PHE A 103 -6.22 -8.72 24.26
C PHE A 103 -5.96 -7.22 24.35
N PRO A 104 -4.72 -6.80 24.65
CA PRO A 104 -4.33 -5.40 24.56
C PRO A 104 -4.45 -4.89 23.12
N THR A 105 -4.68 -3.57 22.96
CA THR A 105 -4.72 -2.92 21.64
C THR A 105 -3.31 -2.82 21.06
N GLU A 106 -2.77 -3.94 20.69
CA GLU A 106 -1.42 -4.12 20.15
C GLU A 106 -1.47 -4.91 18.85
N ARG A 107 -0.35 -4.88 18.12
CA ARG A 107 -0.15 -5.74 16.97
C ARG A 107 0.72 -6.91 17.38
N TRP A 108 0.15 -8.09 17.43
CA TRP A 108 0.82 -9.32 17.80
C TRP A 108 1.25 -10.08 16.56
N PHE A 109 2.48 -10.54 16.57
CA PHE A 109 3.04 -11.33 15.50
C PHE A 109 3.69 -12.60 16.06
N TRP A 110 3.24 -13.76 15.60
CA TRP A 110 3.80 -15.05 15.92
C TRP A 110 4.57 -15.58 14.72
N PHE A 111 5.83 -15.90 14.90
CA PHE A 111 6.67 -16.48 13.86
C PHE A 111 6.55 -18.00 13.77
N GLU A 112 6.24 -18.66 14.87
CA GLU A 112 5.92 -20.09 14.96
C GLU A 112 4.93 -20.28 16.12
N PRO A 113 3.63 -20.03 15.87
CA PRO A 113 2.65 -20.11 16.93
C PRO A 113 2.42 -21.56 17.36
N HIS A 114 2.13 -21.77 18.65
CA HIS A 114 1.84 -23.09 19.21
C HIS A 114 0.60 -23.76 18.57
N PHE A 115 -0.32 -22.98 18.05
CA PHE A 115 -1.54 -23.45 17.40
C PHE A 115 -1.33 -23.83 15.92
N LYS A 116 -0.17 -23.52 15.33
CA LYS A 116 0.21 -23.90 13.96
C LYS A 116 1.72 -23.91 13.78
N SER A 117 2.30 -25.09 13.73
CA SER A 117 3.75 -25.25 13.56
C SER A 117 4.20 -24.84 12.16
N GLY A 118 5.30 -24.09 12.08
CA GLY A 118 6.03 -23.79 10.84
C GLY A 118 5.58 -22.57 10.08
N ASP A 119 4.43 -22.00 10.40
CA ASP A 119 3.86 -20.82 9.72
C ASP A 119 3.76 -19.61 10.67
N SER A 120 3.60 -18.43 10.11
CA SER A 120 3.38 -17.20 10.89
C SER A 120 1.91 -16.84 11.01
N ALA A 121 1.58 -16.10 12.06
CA ALA A 121 0.25 -15.51 12.25
C ALA A 121 0.37 -14.09 12.82
N LEU A 122 -0.65 -13.28 12.56
CA LEU A 122 -0.75 -11.90 13.03
C LEU A 122 -2.15 -11.65 13.58
N LEU A 123 -2.23 -10.85 14.64
CA LEU A 123 -3.48 -10.35 15.22
C LEU A 123 -3.35 -8.87 15.51
N HIS A 124 -4.33 -8.06 15.11
CA HIS A 124 -4.40 -6.67 15.54
C HIS A 124 -5.82 -6.12 15.51
N LYS A 125 -6.09 -5.20 16.44
CA LYS A 125 -7.39 -4.54 16.56
C LYS A 125 -7.57 -3.48 15.48
N GLN A 126 -8.78 -3.44 14.93
CA GLN A 126 -9.32 -2.40 14.06
C GLN A 126 -10.42 -1.62 14.82
N PRO A 127 -10.95 -0.52 14.29
CA PRO A 127 -12.18 0.09 14.82
C PRO A 127 -13.36 -0.89 14.90
N ASP A 128 -14.38 -0.56 15.68
CA ASP A 128 -15.68 -1.27 15.79
C ASP A 128 -15.58 -2.72 16.30
N ASP A 129 -14.63 -2.96 17.21
CA ASP A 129 -14.35 -4.28 17.78
C ASP A 129 -14.03 -5.36 16.73
N ILE A 130 -13.59 -4.92 15.56
CA ILE A 130 -13.04 -5.81 14.54
C ILE A 130 -11.59 -6.13 14.88
N TRP A 131 -11.25 -7.40 14.75
CA TRP A 131 -9.89 -7.89 14.86
C TRP A 131 -9.50 -8.57 13.56
N ARG A 132 -8.37 -8.17 13.01
CA ARG A 132 -7.78 -8.79 11.83
C ARG A 132 -6.81 -9.86 12.24
N ILE A 133 -6.98 -11.03 11.65
CA ILE A 133 -6.10 -12.17 11.81
C ILE A 133 -5.56 -12.55 10.44
N ASP A 134 -4.24 -12.64 10.31
CA ASP A 134 -3.58 -13.10 9.10
C ASP A 134 -2.88 -14.43 9.40
N PHE A 135 -3.18 -15.48 8.61
CA PHE A 135 -2.54 -16.78 8.70
C PHE A 135 -1.74 -17.07 7.44
N GLN A 136 -0.46 -17.38 7.59
CA GLN A 136 0.34 -17.91 6.50
C GLN A 136 -0.18 -19.27 6.06
N LEU A 137 -0.32 -19.49 4.74
CA LEU A 137 -0.84 -20.73 4.17
C LEU A 137 0.17 -21.52 3.33
N GLY A 138 1.28 -20.86 2.92
CA GLY A 138 2.19 -21.40 1.93
C GLY A 138 1.72 -21.17 0.50
N TRP A 139 2.39 -21.82 -0.47
CA TRP A 139 2.15 -21.59 -1.90
C TRP A 139 1.11 -22.52 -2.52
N GLU A 140 1.26 -23.83 -2.27
CA GLU A 140 0.39 -24.85 -2.84
C GLU A 140 -0.87 -25.02 -2.00
N ILE A 141 -1.91 -24.27 -2.33
CA ILE A 141 -3.20 -24.28 -1.62
C ILE A 141 -4.37 -24.37 -2.57
N ASP A 142 -5.44 -24.99 -2.09
CA ASP A 142 -6.77 -24.89 -2.68
C ASP A 142 -7.50 -23.69 -2.05
N ARG A 143 -7.58 -22.59 -2.79
CA ARG A 143 -8.15 -21.31 -2.29
C ARG A 143 -9.61 -21.44 -1.86
N GLU A 144 -10.43 -22.22 -2.59
CA GLU A 144 -11.84 -22.42 -2.25
C GLU A 144 -11.99 -23.20 -0.94
N LYS A 145 -11.19 -24.24 -0.79
CA LYS A 145 -11.14 -25.03 0.45
C LYS A 145 -10.66 -24.19 1.63
N GLU A 146 -9.62 -23.38 1.46
CA GLU A 146 -9.08 -22.54 2.52
C GLU A 146 -10.07 -21.42 2.94
N LEU A 147 -10.86 -20.88 2.01
CA LEU A 147 -11.90 -19.88 2.28
C LEU A 147 -13.20 -20.48 2.83
N CYS A 148 -13.35 -21.80 2.84
CA CYS A 148 -14.54 -22.44 3.42
C CYS A 148 -14.70 -22.02 4.89
N PRO A 149 -15.87 -21.49 5.30
CA PRO A 149 -16.08 -20.96 6.66
C PRO A 149 -15.71 -21.94 7.77
N LYS A 150 -15.91 -23.24 7.55
CA LYS A 150 -15.52 -24.30 8.49
C LYS A 150 -14.00 -24.33 8.71
N ASN A 151 -13.21 -24.19 7.65
CA ASN A 151 -11.75 -24.26 7.73
C ASN A 151 -11.18 -22.95 8.32
N VAL A 152 -11.77 -21.81 7.97
CA VAL A 152 -11.42 -20.53 8.56
C VAL A 152 -11.68 -20.54 10.07
N ARG A 153 -12.89 -20.96 10.49
CA ARG A 153 -13.25 -21.06 11.92
C ARG A 153 -12.30 -21.98 12.66
N ALA A 154 -11.98 -23.16 12.12
CA ALA A 154 -11.06 -24.09 12.77
C ALA A 154 -9.67 -23.45 13.07
N ARG A 155 -9.19 -22.55 12.21
CA ARG A 155 -7.92 -21.82 12.42
C ARG A 155 -8.09 -20.73 13.49
N VAL A 156 -9.18 -19.98 13.42
CA VAL A 156 -9.48 -18.91 14.38
C VAL A 156 -9.69 -19.52 15.78
N ASP A 157 -10.46 -20.59 15.90
CA ASP A 157 -10.70 -21.32 17.15
C ASP A 157 -9.41 -21.84 17.77
N ALA A 158 -8.52 -22.39 16.92
CA ALA A 158 -7.21 -22.87 17.38
C ALA A 158 -6.32 -21.74 17.93
N MET A 159 -6.45 -20.54 17.40
CA MET A 159 -5.69 -19.36 17.83
C MET A 159 -6.27 -18.71 19.07
N LEU A 160 -7.59 -18.48 19.09
CA LEU A 160 -8.27 -17.72 20.14
C LEU A 160 -8.60 -18.56 21.37
N GLY A 161 -8.76 -19.88 21.19
CA GLY A 161 -9.21 -20.80 22.21
C GLY A 161 -10.75 -20.83 22.36
N PRO A 162 -11.27 -21.72 23.23
CA PRO A 162 -12.69 -22.00 23.31
C PRO A 162 -13.51 -20.95 24.06
N ASP A 163 -12.85 -20.03 24.78
CA ASP A 163 -13.51 -19.09 25.68
C ASP A 163 -13.84 -17.74 25.00
N ILE A 164 -13.51 -17.59 23.72
CA ILE A 164 -13.72 -16.35 22.98
C ILE A 164 -14.78 -16.55 21.91
N ASP A 165 -15.92 -15.89 22.10
CA ASP A 165 -16.96 -15.79 21.08
C ASP A 165 -16.61 -14.73 20.05
N TYR A 166 -16.81 -15.05 18.78
CA TYR A 166 -16.58 -14.13 17.66
C TYR A 166 -17.58 -14.34 16.52
N GLU A 167 -17.80 -13.28 15.77
CA GLU A 167 -18.48 -13.28 14.48
C GLU A 167 -17.46 -13.16 13.36
N LEU A 168 -17.49 -14.07 12.38
CA LEU A 168 -16.66 -13.95 11.17
C LEU A 168 -17.29 -12.92 10.24
N VAL A 169 -16.62 -11.78 10.04
CA VAL A 169 -17.13 -10.64 9.28
C VAL A 169 -16.69 -10.70 7.83
N TRP A 170 -15.41 -11.02 7.59
CA TRP A 170 -14.85 -11.03 6.25
C TRP A 170 -13.64 -11.96 6.15
N THR A 171 -13.46 -12.58 4.98
CA THR A 171 -12.31 -13.43 4.69
C THR A 171 -11.80 -13.24 3.28
N SER A 172 -10.48 -13.33 3.11
CA SER A 172 -9.83 -13.29 1.81
C SER A 172 -8.49 -14.01 1.84
N ILE A 173 -8.00 -14.40 0.68
CA ILE A 173 -6.62 -14.91 0.52
C ILE A 173 -5.85 -13.96 -0.36
N TYR A 174 -4.69 -13.55 0.14
CA TYR A 174 -3.79 -12.61 -0.51
C TYR A 174 -2.48 -13.29 -0.91
N THR A 175 -2.04 -13.05 -2.14
CA THR A 175 -0.70 -13.45 -2.61
C THR A 175 0.14 -12.19 -2.70
N PHE A 176 1.25 -12.14 -1.99
CA PHE A 176 2.07 -10.92 -1.90
C PHE A 176 2.93 -10.73 -3.15
N GLN A 177 3.03 -9.48 -3.54
CA GLN A 177 3.81 -9.08 -4.71
C GLN A 177 4.61 -7.83 -4.35
N CYS A 178 5.86 -7.78 -4.81
CA CYS A 178 6.73 -6.60 -4.72
C CYS A 178 7.27 -6.32 -6.11
N ARG A 179 6.58 -5.44 -6.83
CA ARG A 179 6.87 -5.13 -8.23
C ARG A 179 6.35 -3.75 -8.61
N ARG A 180 6.88 -3.17 -9.65
CA ARG A 180 6.41 -1.91 -10.22
C ARG A 180 6.53 -1.88 -11.73
N MET A 181 5.88 -0.90 -12.35
CA MET A 181 6.08 -0.57 -13.75
C MET A 181 7.46 0.07 -13.97
N ALA A 182 8.03 -0.12 -15.14
CA ALA A 182 9.27 0.56 -15.55
C ALA A 182 9.11 2.08 -15.56
N LYS A 183 7.95 2.57 -16.03
CA LYS A 183 7.58 4.00 -16.03
C LYS A 183 6.17 4.17 -15.50
N PHE A 184 5.90 5.27 -14.77
CA PHE A 184 4.59 5.62 -14.24
C PHE A 184 3.83 6.62 -15.12
N ARG A 185 4.50 7.23 -16.09
CA ARG A 185 3.92 8.14 -17.07
C ARG A 185 4.14 7.62 -18.49
N HIS A 186 3.09 7.54 -19.27
CA HIS A 186 3.07 7.20 -20.69
C HIS A 186 2.24 8.26 -21.41
N GLU A 187 2.91 9.24 -22.01
CA GLU A 187 2.28 10.40 -22.65
C GLU A 187 1.30 11.11 -21.66
N ASN A 188 0.02 11.12 -21.95
CA ASN A 188 -1.03 11.71 -21.12
C ASN A 188 -1.69 10.71 -20.14
N VAL A 189 -1.14 9.49 -20.01
CA VAL A 189 -1.61 8.49 -19.05
C VAL A 189 -0.60 8.35 -17.92
N ILE A 190 -1.06 8.54 -16.69
CA ILE A 190 -0.24 8.47 -15.47
C ILE A 190 -0.81 7.39 -14.56
N PHE A 191 0.03 6.50 -14.06
CA PHE A 191 -0.33 5.43 -13.14
C PHE A 191 0.02 5.82 -11.70
N ALA A 192 -0.88 5.49 -10.74
CA ALA A 192 -0.70 5.77 -9.33
C ALA A 192 -1.23 4.62 -8.45
N GLY A 193 -0.61 4.43 -7.29
CA GLY A 193 -0.97 3.35 -6.36
C GLY A 193 -0.68 1.97 -6.95
N ASP A 194 -1.54 1.00 -6.65
CA ASP A 194 -1.34 -0.42 -7.03
C ASP A 194 -1.34 -0.66 -8.55
N SER A 195 -1.84 0.28 -9.35
CA SER A 195 -1.70 0.23 -10.80
C SER A 195 -0.27 0.45 -11.26
N ALA A 196 0.52 1.23 -10.51
CA ALA A 196 1.91 1.58 -10.78
C ALA A 196 2.91 0.70 -10.05
N HIS A 197 2.66 0.36 -8.78
CA HIS A 197 3.57 -0.44 -7.95
C HIS A 197 2.83 -1.20 -6.86
N GLN A 198 3.37 -2.33 -6.47
CA GLN A 198 2.82 -3.21 -5.45
C GLN A 198 3.89 -3.58 -4.43
N VAL A 199 3.50 -3.65 -3.18
CA VAL A 199 4.36 -4.07 -2.07
C VAL A 199 3.62 -5.09 -1.19
N SER A 200 4.37 -5.91 -0.45
CA SER A 200 3.75 -6.79 0.53
C SER A 200 3.12 -5.95 1.67
N PRO A 201 2.10 -6.47 2.36
CA PRO A 201 1.43 -5.76 3.44
C PRO A 201 2.31 -5.59 4.69
N PHE A 202 3.42 -6.33 4.76
CA PHE A 202 4.36 -6.20 5.86
C PHE A 202 5.03 -4.83 5.82
N GLY A 203 4.54 -3.97 6.68
CA GLY A 203 4.98 -2.61 6.79
C GLY A 203 3.92 -1.55 6.50
N ALA A 204 2.68 -1.94 6.17
CA ALA A 204 1.56 -1.03 5.92
C ALA A 204 1.89 0.06 4.87
N ARG A 205 2.62 -0.29 3.80
CA ARG A 205 3.15 0.68 2.84
C ARG A 205 2.29 0.88 1.59
N GLY A 206 1.44 -0.10 1.20
CA GLY A 206 0.70 -0.05 -0.05
C GLY A 206 -0.18 1.19 -0.18
N ALA A 207 -1.23 1.30 0.63
CA ALA A 207 -2.14 2.44 0.62
C ALA A 207 -1.42 3.77 0.92
N ASN A 208 -0.50 3.78 1.90
CA ASN A 208 0.28 4.97 2.24
C ASN A 208 1.15 5.46 1.07
N SER A 209 1.73 4.55 0.30
CA SER A 209 2.50 4.89 -0.90
C SER A 209 1.62 5.45 -2.00
N GLY A 210 0.42 4.89 -2.20
CA GLY A 210 -0.57 5.43 -3.14
C GLY A 210 -1.03 6.84 -2.78
N ILE A 211 -1.21 7.15 -1.49
CA ILE A 211 -1.50 8.51 -1.03
C ILE A 211 -0.33 9.45 -1.34
N GLN A 212 0.91 9.01 -1.12
CA GLN A 212 2.10 9.79 -1.47
C GLN A 212 2.24 10.01 -2.98
N ASP A 213 1.78 9.05 -3.82
CA ASP A 213 1.73 9.26 -5.27
C ASP A 213 0.79 10.40 -5.63
N VAL A 214 -0.41 10.39 -5.06
CA VAL A 214 -1.42 11.43 -5.31
C VAL A 214 -0.94 12.79 -4.83
N ASP A 215 -0.38 12.86 -3.62
CA ASP A 215 0.20 14.08 -3.06
C ASP A 215 1.30 14.65 -3.97
N ASN A 216 2.20 13.80 -4.44
CA ASN A 216 3.29 14.19 -5.35
C ASN A 216 2.79 14.62 -6.74
N LEU A 217 1.75 13.95 -7.27
CA LEU A 217 1.23 14.18 -8.61
C LEU A 217 0.33 15.43 -8.70
N CYS A 218 -0.56 15.62 -7.73
CA CYS A 218 -1.67 16.58 -7.87
C CYS A 218 -1.19 18.03 -8.07
N TRP A 219 -0.21 18.49 -7.30
CA TRP A 219 0.30 19.84 -7.46
C TRP A 219 1.07 20.03 -8.77
N LYS A 220 1.80 19.00 -9.23
CA LYS A 220 2.54 19.04 -10.50
C LYS A 220 1.58 19.11 -11.68
N LEU A 221 0.57 18.24 -11.68
CA LEU A 221 -0.45 18.21 -12.71
C LEU A 221 -1.23 19.54 -12.74
N LYS A 222 -1.59 20.07 -11.56
CA LYS A 222 -2.24 21.38 -11.47
C LYS A 222 -1.41 22.48 -12.11
N MET A 223 -0.13 22.55 -11.82
CA MET A 223 0.76 23.57 -12.41
C MET A 223 0.86 23.44 -13.94
N VAL A 224 0.86 22.22 -14.46
CA VAL A 224 0.86 21.96 -15.90
C VAL A 224 -0.47 22.38 -16.52
N LEU A 225 -1.59 22.01 -15.92
CA LEU A 225 -2.94 22.38 -16.42
C LEU A 225 -3.18 23.88 -16.38
N ASP A 226 -2.65 24.59 -15.38
CA ASP A 226 -2.74 26.05 -15.28
C ASP A 226 -1.75 26.77 -16.22
N GLY A 227 -0.88 26.04 -16.94
CA GLY A 227 0.16 26.61 -17.78
C GLY A 227 1.30 27.29 -17.02
N SER A 228 1.37 27.15 -15.70
CA SER A 228 2.41 27.74 -14.84
C SER A 228 3.70 26.93 -14.80
N ALA A 229 3.67 25.68 -15.28
CA ALA A 229 4.84 24.84 -15.45
C ALA A 229 4.78 24.06 -16.78
N PRO A 230 5.94 23.74 -17.36
CA PRO A 230 5.99 22.90 -18.56
C PRO A 230 5.63 21.46 -18.23
N GLU A 231 5.11 20.74 -19.22
CA GLU A 231 4.66 19.34 -19.08
C GLU A 231 5.75 18.39 -18.56
N ARG A 232 7.03 18.67 -18.86
CA ARG A 232 8.18 17.92 -18.34
C ARG A 232 8.26 17.87 -16.80
N LEU A 233 7.54 18.77 -16.08
CA LEU A 233 7.43 18.69 -14.63
C LEU A 233 6.87 17.35 -14.18
N LEU A 234 5.96 16.74 -14.96
CA LEU A 234 5.36 15.43 -14.68
C LEU A 234 6.36 14.27 -14.78
N ASP A 235 7.50 14.46 -15.46
CA ASP A 235 8.55 13.41 -15.49
C ASP A 235 9.20 13.25 -14.11
N SER A 236 9.21 14.32 -13.30
CA SER A 236 9.68 14.24 -11.92
C SER A 236 8.77 13.41 -11.02
N TYR A 237 7.47 13.30 -11.35
CA TYR A 237 6.57 12.38 -10.65
C TYR A 237 7.07 10.93 -10.77
N HIS A 238 7.34 10.48 -12.01
CA HIS A 238 7.89 9.15 -12.21
C HIS A 238 9.22 8.97 -11.46
N THR A 239 10.17 9.89 -11.62
CA THR A 239 11.50 9.77 -11.02
C THR A 239 11.43 9.65 -9.49
N GLU A 240 10.66 10.50 -8.84
CA GLU A 240 10.52 10.53 -7.39
C GLU A 240 9.71 9.34 -6.87
N ARG A 241 8.58 9.02 -7.53
CA ARG A 241 7.72 7.96 -7.04
C ARG A 241 8.21 6.56 -7.37
N ALA A 242 8.92 6.37 -8.49
CA ALA A 242 9.64 5.13 -8.78
C ALA A 242 10.75 4.88 -7.75
N HIS A 243 11.52 5.92 -7.38
CA HIS A 243 12.50 5.82 -6.30
C HIS A 243 11.83 5.43 -4.96
N GLY A 244 10.73 6.07 -4.59
CA GLY A 244 9.95 5.71 -3.40
C GLY A 244 9.40 4.29 -3.44
N ALA A 245 8.93 3.84 -4.61
CA ALA A 245 8.46 2.47 -4.82
C ALA A 245 9.60 1.45 -4.67
N ASP A 246 10.78 1.72 -5.24
CA ASP A 246 11.95 0.83 -5.12
C ASP A 246 12.40 0.69 -3.66
N GLU A 247 12.44 1.79 -2.89
CA GLU A 247 12.73 1.76 -1.47
C GLU A 247 11.70 0.94 -0.67
N ASN A 248 10.42 1.12 -0.98
CA ASN A 248 9.34 0.37 -0.36
C ASN A 248 9.39 -1.12 -0.73
N ILE A 249 9.62 -1.44 -2.00
CA ILE A 249 9.79 -2.81 -2.50
C ILE A 249 10.96 -3.50 -1.79
N LEU A 250 12.13 -2.83 -1.70
CA LEU A 250 13.31 -3.38 -1.02
C LEU A 250 13.02 -3.70 0.46
N ASN A 251 12.45 -2.74 1.19
CA ASN A 251 12.17 -2.91 2.61
C ASN A 251 11.06 -3.94 2.87
N SER A 252 10.00 -3.95 2.05
CA SER A 252 8.92 -4.93 2.15
C SER A 252 9.39 -6.34 1.79
N THR A 253 10.25 -6.47 0.78
CA THR A 253 10.87 -7.76 0.41
C THR A 253 11.69 -8.32 1.57
N ARG A 254 12.56 -7.51 2.17
CA ARG A 254 13.38 -7.91 3.34
C ARG A 254 12.50 -8.33 4.52
N SER A 255 11.44 -7.59 4.80
CA SER A 255 10.49 -7.93 5.86
C SER A 255 9.78 -9.26 5.57
N THR A 256 9.35 -9.47 4.33
CA THR A 256 8.68 -10.70 3.93
C THR A 256 9.63 -11.90 4.02
N ASP A 257 10.86 -11.79 3.51
CA ASP A 257 11.86 -12.87 3.58
C ASP A 257 12.24 -13.20 5.04
N PHE A 258 12.27 -12.21 5.95
CA PHE A 258 12.46 -12.43 7.37
C PHE A 258 11.28 -13.15 8.03
N ILE A 259 10.06 -12.76 7.70
CA ILE A 259 8.83 -13.31 8.27
C ILE A 259 8.57 -14.72 7.75
N THR A 260 8.81 -14.96 6.45
CA THR A 260 8.54 -16.24 5.77
C THR A 260 9.81 -16.86 5.19
N PRO A 261 10.77 -17.28 6.04
CA PRO A 261 12.03 -17.83 5.56
C PRO A 261 11.81 -19.10 4.73
N LYS A 262 12.49 -19.18 3.56
CA LYS A 262 12.33 -20.28 2.61
C LYS A 262 13.42 -21.35 2.70
N SER A 263 14.36 -21.23 3.62
CA SER A 263 15.42 -22.22 3.87
C SER A 263 15.71 -22.38 5.36
N ASP A 264 16.26 -23.52 5.74
CA ASP A 264 16.64 -23.78 7.13
C ASP A 264 17.66 -22.76 7.66
N ILE A 265 18.58 -22.31 6.81
CA ILE A 265 19.57 -21.27 7.16
C ILE A 265 18.88 -19.93 7.44
N SER A 266 17.94 -19.52 6.58
CA SER A 266 17.17 -18.30 6.79
C SER A 266 16.32 -18.38 8.06
N LYS A 267 15.74 -19.55 8.34
CA LYS A 267 14.96 -19.81 9.55
C LYS A 267 15.85 -19.76 10.79
N LEU A 268 17.02 -20.38 10.74
CA LEU A 268 18.01 -20.33 11.83
C LEU A 268 18.45 -18.90 12.12
N PHE A 269 18.77 -18.13 11.07
CA PHE A 269 19.13 -16.71 11.19
C PHE A 269 18.01 -15.90 11.85
N ARG A 270 16.76 -16.01 11.36
CA ARG A 270 15.59 -15.32 11.95
C ARG A 270 15.45 -15.64 13.44
N ASN A 271 15.51 -16.93 13.80
CA ASN A 271 15.31 -17.36 15.17
C ASN A 271 16.43 -16.87 16.10
N ALA A 272 17.67 -16.87 15.61
CA ALA A 272 18.82 -16.30 16.36
C ALA A 272 18.66 -14.79 16.57
N VAL A 273 18.24 -14.05 15.54
CA VAL A 273 18.00 -12.60 15.64
C VAL A 273 16.87 -12.30 16.61
N LEU A 274 15.76 -13.04 16.56
CA LEU A 274 14.64 -12.88 17.50
C LEU A 274 15.09 -13.13 18.95
N SER A 275 15.84 -14.21 19.20
CA SER A 275 16.38 -14.51 20.52
C SER A 275 17.30 -13.41 21.03
N LEU A 276 18.23 -12.93 20.19
CA LEU A 276 19.16 -11.85 20.56
C LEU A 276 18.44 -10.52 20.80
N SER A 277 17.37 -10.24 20.05
CA SER A 277 16.64 -8.95 20.16
C SER A 277 15.91 -8.77 21.48
N ALA A 278 15.61 -9.86 22.19
CA ALA A 278 15.01 -9.82 23.51
C ALA A 278 15.95 -9.10 24.51
N ASP A 279 17.21 -9.48 24.53
CA ASP A 279 18.17 -9.05 25.53
C ASP A 279 19.16 -7.98 25.02
N HIS A 280 19.34 -7.87 23.70
CA HIS A 280 20.38 -7.04 23.10
C HIS A 280 19.84 -5.95 22.16
N ALA A 281 20.06 -4.69 22.52
CA ALA A 281 19.58 -3.53 21.76
C ALA A 281 20.11 -3.49 20.32
N PHE A 282 21.34 -3.96 20.06
CA PHE A 282 21.92 -3.96 18.71
C PHE A 282 21.19 -4.87 17.73
N ALA A 283 20.52 -5.92 18.21
CA ALA A 283 19.78 -6.86 17.37
C ALA A 283 18.36 -6.37 17.01
N ARG A 284 17.79 -5.45 17.78
CA ARG A 284 16.44 -4.93 17.55
C ARG A 284 16.22 -4.29 16.18
N PRO A 285 17.18 -3.50 15.62
CA PRO A 285 17.06 -2.95 14.28
C PRO A 285 17.05 -4.01 13.16
N LEU A 286 17.54 -5.22 13.42
CA LEU A 286 17.47 -6.34 12.48
C LEU A 286 16.05 -6.92 12.37
N VAL A 287 15.26 -6.83 13.46
CA VAL A 287 13.84 -7.21 13.49
C VAL A 287 12.99 -6.09 12.92
N ASN A 288 13.27 -4.86 13.34
CA ASN A 288 12.53 -3.67 12.91
C ASN A 288 13.48 -2.49 12.69
N SER A 289 13.75 -2.21 11.43
CA SER A 289 14.65 -1.12 11.02
C SER A 289 14.09 0.28 11.27
N GLY A 290 12.82 0.41 11.67
CA GLY A 290 12.13 1.69 11.81
C GLY A 290 11.78 2.39 10.49
N ARG A 291 12.12 1.81 9.33
CA ARG A 291 11.88 2.42 8.01
C ARG A 291 10.40 2.51 7.62
N LEU A 292 9.54 1.78 8.30
CA LEU A 292 8.11 1.72 7.99
C LEU A 292 7.40 3.06 8.18
N SER A 293 7.88 3.88 9.12
CA SER A 293 7.26 5.15 9.51
C SER A 293 7.97 6.37 8.92
N VAL A 294 8.99 6.16 8.08
CA VAL A 294 9.79 7.27 7.54
C VAL A 294 9.57 7.36 6.04
N PRO A 295 9.16 8.52 5.50
CA PRO A 295 9.09 8.74 4.06
C PRO A 295 10.47 8.60 3.42
N CYS A 296 10.51 8.24 2.12
CA CYS A 296 11.75 8.23 1.36
C CYS A 296 12.27 9.66 1.16
N VAL A 297 13.57 9.77 0.93
CA VAL A 297 14.24 11.03 0.60
C VAL A 297 14.51 11.05 -0.90
N TYR A 298 14.10 12.11 -1.57
CA TYR A 298 14.30 12.27 -3.02
C TYR A 298 15.68 12.89 -3.33
N ASP A 299 16.75 12.24 -2.87
CA ASP A 299 18.12 12.73 -3.03
C ASP A 299 18.50 13.05 -4.48
N GLY A 300 17.96 12.29 -5.44
CA GLY A 300 18.24 12.48 -6.87
C GLY A 300 17.23 13.33 -7.63
N SER A 301 16.27 13.98 -6.97
CA SER A 301 15.27 14.79 -7.67
C SER A 301 15.88 16.00 -8.33
N GLN A 302 15.51 16.25 -9.61
CA GLN A 302 15.90 17.45 -10.35
C GLN A 302 15.23 18.73 -9.80
N LEU A 303 14.25 18.58 -8.90
CA LEU A 303 13.58 19.71 -8.24
C LEU A 303 14.32 20.17 -6.99
N ASN A 304 15.30 19.41 -6.52
CA ASN A 304 16.11 19.80 -5.38
C ASN A 304 17.02 21.00 -5.72
N THR A 305 17.11 21.95 -4.80
CA THR A 305 18.16 22.97 -4.83
C THR A 305 19.46 22.42 -4.25
N ALA A 306 20.58 23.08 -4.55
CA ALA A 306 21.85 22.73 -3.93
C ALA A 306 21.75 22.88 -2.40
N ASP A 307 22.36 21.95 -1.66
CA ASP A 307 22.44 22.07 -0.21
C ASP A 307 23.46 23.18 0.15
N ALA A 308 22.93 24.26 0.70
CA ALA A 308 23.72 25.41 1.13
C ALA A 308 24.06 25.36 2.64
N LEU A 309 23.60 24.36 3.37
CA LEU A 309 23.74 24.21 4.82
C LEU A 309 24.40 22.87 5.18
N PRO A 310 25.71 22.69 4.95
CA PRO A 310 26.39 21.41 5.15
C PRO A 310 26.32 20.88 6.59
N ASP A 311 26.11 21.77 7.56
CA ASP A 311 25.99 21.40 8.98
C ASP A 311 24.53 21.12 9.40
N ALA A 312 23.56 21.22 8.48
CA ALA A 312 22.17 20.91 8.79
C ALA A 312 21.98 19.40 9.08
N PRO A 313 21.04 19.05 9.95
CA PRO A 313 20.73 17.65 10.19
C PRO A 313 20.39 16.92 8.88
N MET A 314 20.90 15.70 8.70
CA MET A 314 20.66 14.87 7.51
C MET A 314 19.18 14.72 7.14
N ARG A 315 18.28 14.77 8.12
CA ARG A 315 16.82 14.75 7.91
C ARG A 315 16.23 16.06 7.37
N ALA A 316 17.01 17.12 7.30
CA ALA A 316 16.61 18.44 6.77
C ALA A 316 17.27 18.77 5.43
N ARG A 317 17.98 17.81 4.81
CA ARG A 317 18.64 18.01 3.51
C ARG A 317 17.63 18.15 2.37
N PRO A 318 17.99 18.77 1.24
CA PRO A 318 17.13 18.82 0.05
C PRO A 318 16.61 17.44 -0.35
N GLY A 319 15.33 17.35 -0.69
CA GLY A 319 14.65 16.09 -1.01
C GLY A 319 14.13 15.31 0.19
N ALA A 320 14.53 15.68 1.41
CA ALA A 320 13.96 15.10 2.62
C ALA A 320 12.56 15.68 2.91
N PRO A 321 11.63 14.90 3.49
CA PRO A 321 10.39 15.45 4.00
C PRO A 321 10.70 16.45 5.11
N CYS A 322 9.99 17.59 5.08
CA CYS A 322 10.17 18.62 6.10
C CYS A 322 9.90 18.05 7.50
N PRO A 323 10.85 18.09 8.43
CA PRO A 323 10.61 17.65 9.79
C PRO A 323 9.61 18.59 10.48
N ASP A 324 8.75 17.99 11.28
CA ASP A 324 7.85 18.74 12.14
C ASP A 324 8.66 19.50 13.20
N ALA A 325 8.37 20.79 13.39
CA ALA A 325 9.06 21.65 14.33
C ALA A 325 8.10 22.68 14.93
N PRO A 326 8.18 22.94 16.24
CA PRO A 326 7.35 23.97 16.86
C PRO A 326 7.76 25.37 16.34
N LEU A 327 6.79 26.16 15.95
CA LEU A 327 6.95 27.54 15.45
C LEU A 327 6.49 28.58 16.49
N GLY A 328 6.74 28.37 17.76
CA GLY A 328 6.33 29.25 18.86
C GLY A 328 5.42 28.54 19.86
N ASP A 329 4.69 29.29 20.67
CA ASP A 329 3.86 28.76 21.77
C ASP A 329 2.52 28.16 21.32
N GLY A 330 2.33 27.89 20.04
CA GLY A 330 1.13 27.26 19.48
C GLY A 330 1.44 26.49 18.21
N PHE A 331 0.92 25.29 18.15
CA PHE A 331 0.77 24.52 16.91
C PHE A 331 -0.50 24.94 16.19
#